data_1b70fb4fddb4f65314b2d838618cf5ca
#
_entry.id   1b70fb4fddb4f65314b2d838618cf5ca
#
_cell.length_a   1.000
_cell.length_b   1.000
_cell.length_c   1.000
_cell.angle_alpha   90.00
_cell.angle_beta   90.00
_cell.angle_gamma   90.00
#
_symmetry.space_group_name_H-M   'P 1'
#
loop_
_entity.id
_entity.type
_entity.pdbx_description
1 polymer ?
#
loop_
_entity_poly.entity_id
_entity_poly.type
_entity_poly.pdbx_seq_one_letter_code
_entity_poly.pdbx_strand_id
1 'polypeptide(L)'
;MITIEVVSNVTNEILLVGSIYKKPDLFIEHGHNIRSKYDFNDEATKFFYDNAEILYQTRSQTFNRSVISAFMSEDKDRLALYKKYGGWKTIEGWTNLAITENFQGYFEVLKKYSLLREYQRNGFSVDKIMNHPKFEMLSAMDIYRLIRSKADRIHTVILTNEEAERLNSNIKTTLLHCMETPDLGIPIPFETMNDMTRGLKKKSVMAVGMLSNAGKSRYMTKLIAYITLVLKEKVFVLLNEMTVEEIRYALITTVINNPEFQKLHGLKLKKKEKELTLGLYKDKNGEFIYPEKDEWGDVTETIEEYAQRVALNSTEYVKIMQIADWIEDETQGLIYVKDISAAYDDKTLEFEIRKANLTQRIEYFFYDTFKNDIASTGDWAAMKVTATILTELAKQLNMFGYLSIQLTDDANHIKPDELTSTNIANCKAIKHVLHTLFLFKEIRNDEFKKYCYISNGDWGKPTKHELSLDKRYYCCVCDKNRFGRRCKLLFEVDLDLNTWIEVGELQRK
;
A
#
# COMPACT_ATOMS: atom_id res chain seq x y z
N MET A 1 12.87 -11.15 -44.97
CA MET A 1 12.25 -10.89 -43.67
C MET A 1 11.67 -12.21 -43.18
N ILE A 2 12.21 -12.76 -42.11
CA ILE A 2 11.61 -13.94 -41.45
C ILE A 2 10.36 -13.43 -40.76
N THR A 3 9.19 -13.87 -41.20
CA THR A 3 7.92 -13.55 -40.55
C THR A 3 7.94 -14.27 -39.18
N ILE A 4 8.18 -13.52 -38.12
CA ILE A 4 8.11 -14.05 -36.75
C ILE A 4 6.62 -14.31 -36.48
N GLU A 5 6.26 -15.57 -36.32
CA GLU A 5 4.90 -15.95 -35.97
C GLU A 5 4.54 -15.33 -34.63
N VAL A 6 3.44 -14.58 -34.58
CA VAL A 6 3.04 -13.87 -33.38
C VAL A 6 2.46 -14.88 -32.38
N VAL A 7 2.99 -14.89 -31.18
CA VAL A 7 2.55 -15.78 -30.09
C VAL A 7 1.11 -15.46 -29.69
N SER A 8 0.17 -16.34 -29.93
CA SER A 8 -1.26 -16.12 -29.66
C SER A 8 -1.98 -17.41 -29.24
N ASN A 9 -3.07 -17.25 -28.51
CA ASN A 9 -4.04 -18.30 -28.22
C ASN A 9 -5.46 -17.76 -28.40
N VAL A 10 -5.87 -17.64 -29.66
CA VAL A 10 -7.17 -17.07 -30.04
C VAL A 10 -8.33 -17.87 -29.45
N THR A 11 -8.21 -19.20 -29.36
CA THR A 11 -9.24 -20.04 -28.74
C THR A 11 -9.50 -19.63 -27.30
N ASN A 12 -8.43 -19.36 -26.53
CA ASN A 12 -8.58 -18.91 -25.15
C ASN A 12 -9.18 -17.49 -25.05
N GLU A 13 -8.79 -16.59 -25.94
CA GLU A 13 -9.39 -15.24 -26.01
C GLU A 13 -10.91 -15.34 -26.27
N ILE A 14 -11.34 -16.21 -27.19
CA ILE A 14 -12.75 -16.49 -27.49
C ILE A 14 -13.50 -17.01 -26.24
N LEU A 15 -12.92 -17.97 -25.53
CA LEU A 15 -13.55 -18.54 -24.32
C LEU A 15 -13.69 -17.50 -23.20
N LEU A 16 -12.69 -16.65 -23.05
CA LEU A 16 -12.71 -15.57 -22.06
C LEU A 16 -13.79 -14.54 -22.40
N VAL A 17 -13.80 -14.02 -23.64
CA VAL A 17 -14.80 -13.05 -24.09
C VAL A 17 -16.20 -13.65 -24.05
N GLY A 18 -16.37 -14.90 -24.49
CA GLY A 18 -17.64 -15.63 -24.40
C GLY A 18 -18.14 -15.75 -22.98
N SER A 19 -17.26 -15.99 -22.00
CA SER A 19 -17.60 -16.02 -20.58
C SER A 19 -18.12 -14.69 -20.07
N ILE A 20 -17.47 -13.56 -20.45
CA ILE A 20 -17.91 -12.20 -20.11
C ILE A 20 -19.30 -11.92 -20.66
N TYR A 21 -19.56 -12.25 -21.92
CA TYR A 21 -20.90 -12.05 -22.52
C TYR A 21 -21.97 -12.94 -21.87
N LYS A 22 -21.58 -14.08 -21.34
CA LYS A 22 -22.48 -15.01 -20.63
C LYS A 22 -22.75 -14.57 -19.19
N LYS A 23 -21.73 -14.03 -18.50
CA LYS A 23 -21.78 -13.54 -17.11
C LYS A 23 -21.01 -12.23 -17.00
N PRO A 24 -21.67 -11.08 -17.25
CA PRO A 24 -21.01 -9.77 -17.26
C PRO A 24 -20.36 -9.35 -15.92
N ASP A 25 -20.87 -9.87 -14.79
CA ASP A 25 -20.30 -9.58 -13.45
C ASP A 25 -18.84 -10.01 -13.30
N LEU A 26 -18.30 -10.82 -14.21
CA LEU A 26 -16.88 -11.14 -14.28
C LEU A 26 -16.00 -9.88 -14.51
N PHE A 27 -16.57 -8.77 -14.98
CA PHE A 27 -15.86 -7.49 -15.02
C PHE A 27 -15.55 -6.94 -13.62
N ILE A 28 -16.40 -7.16 -12.62
CA ILE A 28 -16.18 -6.70 -11.23
C ILE A 28 -14.92 -7.37 -10.68
N GLU A 29 -14.79 -8.66 -10.89
CA GLU A 29 -13.71 -9.47 -10.31
C GLU A 29 -12.37 -9.31 -11.06
N HIS A 30 -12.43 -9.15 -12.39
CA HIS A 30 -11.25 -9.30 -13.25
C HIS A 30 -11.00 -8.16 -14.23
N GLY A 31 -11.99 -7.31 -14.52
CA GLY A 31 -11.90 -6.29 -15.58
C GLY A 31 -10.73 -5.33 -15.40
N HIS A 32 -10.47 -4.88 -14.19
CA HIS A 32 -9.34 -3.99 -13.87
C HIS A 32 -7.95 -4.61 -14.13
N ASN A 33 -7.87 -5.92 -14.25
CA ASN A 33 -6.63 -6.66 -14.52
C ASN A 33 -6.43 -6.99 -16.01
N ILE A 34 -7.43 -6.78 -16.86
CA ILE A 34 -7.34 -7.00 -18.31
C ILE A 34 -7.04 -5.68 -19.01
N ARG A 35 -5.96 -5.64 -19.76
CA ARG A 35 -5.55 -4.48 -20.57
C ARG A 35 -5.69 -4.84 -22.04
N SER A 36 -6.81 -4.50 -22.61
CA SER A 36 -7.20 -4.87 -23.99
C SER A 36 -6.07 -4.67 -25.02
N LYS A 37 -5.36 -3.55 -24.95
CA LYS A 37 -4.23 -3.22 -25.85
C LYS A 37 -3.10 -4.27 -25.85
N TYR A 38 -2.87 -4.94 -24.74
CA TYR A 38 -1.75 -5.87 -24.55
C TYR A 38 -2.19 -7.33 -24.50
N ASP A 39 -3.40 -7.56 -23.98
CA ASP A 39 -3.85 -8.91 -23.62
C ASP A 39 -4.51 -9.64 -24.80
N PHE A 40 -5.12 -8.92 -25.74
CA PHE A 40 -5.72 -9.53 -26.92
C PHE A 40 -4.82 -9.38 -28.15
N ASN A 41 -4.74 -10.44 -28.93
CA ASN A 41 -4.03 -10.46 -30.21
C ASN A 41 -4.98 -10.48 -31.40
N ASP A 42 -6.12 -11.14 -31.29
CA ASP A 42 -7.13 -11.18 -32.34
C ASP A 42 -7.99 -9.92 -32.30
N GLU A 43 -8.21 -9.30 -33.47
CA GLU A 43 -8.95 -8.05 -33.58
C GLU A 43 -10.44 -8.20 -33.23
N ALA A 44 -11.02 -9.35 -33.52
CA ALA A 44 -12.44 -9.59 -33.23
C ALA A 44 -12.66 -9.79 -31.72
N THR A 45 -11.84 -10.61 -31.05
CA THR A 45 -11.92 -10.81 -29.61
C THR A 45 -11.69 -9.51 -28.86
N LYS A 46 -10.69 -8.72 -29.29
CA LYS A 46 -10.43 -7.40 -28.73
C LYS A 46 -11.63 -6.45 -28.92
N PHE A 47 -12.17 -6.36 -30.13
CA PHE A 47 -13.34 -5.52 -30.42
C PHE A 47 -14.51 -5.88 -29.53
N PHE A 48 -14.84 -7.15 -29.39
CA PHE A 48 -15.95 -7.58 -28.55
C PHE A 48 -15.67 -7.33 -27.07
N TYR A 49 -14.44 -7.52 -26.59
CA TYR A 49 -14.08 -7.21 -25.21
C TYR A 49 -14.23 -5.72 -24.91
N ASP A 50 -13.64 -4.84 -25.73
CA ASP A 50 -13.69 -3.39 -25.53
C ASP A 50 -15.14 -2.85 -25.50
N ASN A 51 -15.99 -3.37 -26.38
CA ASN A 51 -17.40 -2.98 -26.40
C ASN A 51 -18.21 -3.55 -25.25
N ALA A 52 -17.88 -4.74 -24.76
CA ALA A 52 -18.49 -5.30 -23.56
C ALA A 52 -18.12 -4.48 -22.33
N GLU A 53 -16.86 -4.08 -22.21
CA GLU A 53 -16.39 -3.23 -21.11
C GLU A 53 -17.10 -1.89 -21.07
N ILE A 54 -17.17 -1.17 -22.22
CA ILE A 54 -17.88 0.10 -22.33
C ILE A 54 -19.37 -0.07 -21.98
N LEU A 55 -20.02 -1.10 -22.50
CA LEU A 55 -21.43 -1.37 -22.25
C LEU A 55 -21.71 -1.63 -20.76
N TYR A 56 -20.84 -2.43 -20.13
CA TYR A 56 -20.95 -2.76 -18.70
C TYR A 56 -20.79 -1.53 -17.81
N GLN A 57 -19.80 -0.67 -18.11
CA GLN A 57 -19.50 0.53 -17.33
C GLN A 57 -20.53 1.63 -17.49
N THR A 58 -21.18 1.72 -18.68
CA THR A 58 -21.99 2.90 -19.01
C THR A 58 -23.50 2.66 -18.94
N ARG A 59 -24.00 1.42 -19.13
CA ARG A 59 -25.44 1.24 -19.43
C ARG A 59 -26.11 -0.02 -18.90
N SER A 60 -25.47 -1.17 -18.91
CA SER A 60 -26.19 -2.42 -18.65
C SER A 60 -25.27 -3.51 -18.11
N GLN A 61 -25.71 -4.12 -17.03
CA GLN A 61 -25.06 -5.30 -16.45
C GLN A 61 -25.59 -6.62 -17.04
N THR A 62 -26.50 -6.57 -18.02
CA THR A 62 -27.04 -7.74 -18.71
C THR A 62 -26.84 -7.64 -20.21
N PHE A 63 -26.24 -8.66 -20.80
CA PHE A 63 -25.88 -8.72 -22.22
C PHE A 63 -26.82 -9.67 -22.97
N ASN A 64 -27.90 -9.12 -23.50
CA ASN A 64 -28.78 -9.85 -24.41
C ASN A 64 -28.71 -9.26 -25.83
N ARG A 65 -29.28 -9.98 -26.81
CA ARG A 65 -29.22 -9.59 -28.22
C ARG A 65 -29.74 -8.17 -28.46
N SER A 66 -30.84 -7.80 -27.81
CA SER A 66 -31.49 -6.51 -28.02
C SER A 66 -30.61 -5.37 -27.49
N VAL A 67 -30.07 -5.51 -26.27
CA VAL A 67 -29.19 -4.51 -25.63
C VAL A 67 -27.92 -4.33 -26.45
N ILE A 68 -27.26 -5.42 -26.83
CA ILE A 68 -26.02 -5.35 -27.62
C ILE A 68 -26.30 -4.74 -28.99
N SER A 69 -27.35 -5.18 -29.68
CA SER A 69 -27.66 -4.63 -31.02
C SER A 69 -27.99 -3.16 -30.98
N ALA A 70 -28.71 -2.69 -29.95
CA ALA A 70 -28.99 -1.27 -29.74
C ALA A 70 -27.71 -0.47 -29.53
N PHE A 71 -26.86 -0.92 -28.60
CA PHE A 71 -25.56 -0.30 -28.30
C PHE A 71 -24.64 -0.23 -29.54
N MET A 72 -24.55 -1.31 -30.31
CA MET A 72 -23.72 -1.34 -31.52
C MET A 72 -24.25 -0.41 -32.61
N SER A 73 -25.56 -0.17 -32.64
CA SER A 73 -26.20 0.67 -33.66
C SER A 73 -26.03 2.18 -33.44
N GLU A 74 -25.59 2.62 -32.28
CA GLU A 74 -25.44 4.03 -31.94
C GLU A 74 -24.23 4.68 -32.63
N ASP A 75 -23.25 3.87 -33.02
CA ASP A 75 -22.05 4.32 -33.73
C ASP A 75 -21.92 3.56 -35.04
N LYS A 76 -21.74 4.28 -36.15
CA LYS A 76 -21.70 3.70 -37.51
C LYS A 76 -20.46 2.81 -37.72
N ASP A 77 -19.31 3.22 -37.18
CA ASP A 77 -18.06 2.48 -37.35
C ASP A 77 -18.09 1.22 -36.47
N ARG A 78 -18.61 1.34 -35.26
CA ARG A 78 -18.86 0.22 -34.35
C ARG A 78 -19.80 -0.81 -35.00
N LEU A 79 -20.88 -0.36 -35.58
CA LEU A 79 -21.84 -1.24 -36.26
C LEU A 79 -21.21 -1.95 -37.47
N ALA A 80 -20.38 -1.24 -38.23
CA ALA A 80 -19.68 -1.82 -39.37
C ALA A 80 -18.72 -2.94 -38.93
N LEU A 81 -17.92 -2.70 -37.89
CA LEU A 81 -17.02 -3.71 -37.30
C LEU A 81 -17.79 -4.88 -36.69
N TYR A 82 -18.90 -4.59 -35.98
CA TYR A 82 -19.79 -5.62 -35.43
C TYR A 82 -20.29 -6.59 -36.52
N LYS A 83 -20.75 -6.03 -37.65
CA LYS A 83 -21.18 -6.84 -38.80
C LYS A 83 -20.02 -7.59 -39.45
N LYS A 84 -18.85 -6.93 -39.60
CA LYS A 84 -17.62 -7.54 -40.13
C LYS A 84 -17.22 -8.79 -39.34
N TYR A 85 -17.32 -8.73 -38.01
CA TYR A 85 -16.94 -9.83 -37.12
C TYR A 85 -18.09 -10.82 -36.84
N GLY A 86 -19.17 -10.82 -37.64
CA GLY A 86 -20.26 -11.81 -37.61
C GLY A 86 -21.39 -11.50 -36.62
N GLY A 87 -21.33 -10.35 -35.95
CA GLY A 87 -22.43 -9.84 -35.12
C GLY A 87 -22.84 -10.76 -33.98
N TRP A 88 -24.14 -10.79 -33.71
CA TRP A 88 -24.72 -11.61 -32.63
C TRP A 88 -24.39 -13.10 -32.77
N LYS A 89 -24.33 -13.61 -33.97
CA LYS A 89 -24.04 -15.04 -34.23
C LYS A 89 -22.66 -15.46 -33.68
N THR A 90 -21.70 -14.57 -33.77
CA THR A 90 -20.34 -14.80 -33.20
C THR A 90 -20.39 -14.81 -31.68
N ILE A 91 -21.06 -13.82 -31.07
CA ILE A 91 -21.24 -13.76 -29.61
C ILE A 91 -21.96 -15.03 -29.10
N GLU A 92 -23.04 -15.41 -29.74
CA GLU A 92 -23.83 -16.61 -29.38
C GLU A 92 -22.96 -17.88 -29.50
N GLY A 93 -22.17 -18.01 -30.55
CA GLY A 93 -21.23 -19.11 -30.69
C GLY A 93 -20.20 -19.16 -29.56
N TRP A 94 -19.62 -18.03 -29.22
CA TRP A 94 -18.60 -17.92 -28.16
C TRP A 94 -19.18 -18.18 -26.77
N THR A 95 -20.38 -17.67 -26.47
CA THR A 95 -21.08 -17.93 -25.20
C THR A 95 -21.46 -19.40 -25.02
N ASN A 96 -21.79 -20.10 -26.12
CA ASN A 96 -22.10 -21.52 -26.07
C ASN A 96 -20.86 -22.38 -25.78
N LEU A 97 -19.69 -21.98 -26.24
CA LEU A 97 -18.42 -22.65 -26.00
C LEU A 97 -17.85 -22.36 -24.61
N ALA A 98 -18.12 -21.20 -24.05
CA ALA A 98 -17.52 -20.72 -22.82
C ALA A 98 -18.16 -21.37 -21.57
N ILE A 99 -17.30 -21.76 -20.63
CA ILE A 99 -17.64 -22.27 -19.30
C ILE A 99 -17.21 -21.22 -18.29
N THR A 100 -18.17 -20.53 -17.70
CA THR A 100 -17.92 -19.38 -16.80
C THR A 100 -17.13 -19.74 -15.55
N GLU A 101 -17.29 -20.98 -15.04
CA GLU A 101 -16.56 -21.52 -13.91
C GLU A 101 -15.05 -21.65 -14.17
N ASN A 102 -14.65 -21.73 -15.44
CA ASN A 102 -13.25 -21.84 -15.86
C ASN A 102 -12.63 -20.47 -16.20
N PHE A 103 -13.31 -19.37 -15.92
CA PHE A 103 -12.85 -18.02 -16.30
C PHE A 103 -11.45 -17.71 -15.79
N GLN A 104 -11.16 -18.06 -14.53
CA GLN A 104 -9.83 -17.86 -13.95
C GLN A 104 -8.73 -18.54 -14.78
N GLY A 105 -8.96 -19.76 -15.23
CA GLY A 105 -8.03 -20.47 -16.12
C GLY A 105 -7.84 -19.77 -17.47
N TYR A 106 -8.92 -19.25 -18.06
CA TYR A 106 -8.83 -18.47 -19.30
C TYR A 106 -8.06 -17.17 -19.10
N PHE A 107 -8.27 -16.50 -17.98
CA PHE A 107 -7.54 -15.29 -17.62
C PHE A 107 -6.04 -15.54 -17.44
N GLU A 108 -5.66 -16.60 -16.73
CA GLU A 108 -4.25 -16.96 -16.54
C GLU A 108 -3.55 -17.29 -17.87
N VAL A 109 -4.22 -18.01 -18.75
CA VAL A 109 -3.70 -18.30 -20.10
C VAL A 109 -3.60 -17.01 -20.92
N LEU A 110 -4.59 -16.11 -20.87
CA LEU A 110 -4.54 -14.82 -21.54
C LEU A 110 -3.27 -14.05 -21.11
N LYS A 111 -3.04 -13.94 -19.80
CA LYS A 111 -1.86 -13.24 -19.24
C LYS A 111 -0.54 -13.91 -19.61
N LYS A 112 -0.51 -15.24 -19.66
CA LYS A 112 0.65 -16.01 -20.11
C LYS A 112 1.05 -15.63 -21.54
N TYR A 113 0.10 -15.66 -22.46
CA TYR A 113 0.36 -15.34 -23.87
C TYR A 113 0.62 -13.85 -24.08
N SER A 114 -0.02 -12.98 -23.32
CA SER A 114 0.25 -11.54 -23.31
C SER A 114 1.71 -11.24 -22.92
N LEU A 115 2.20 -11.85 -21.86
CA LEU A 115 3.59 -11.71 -21.42
C LEU A 115 4.58 -12.22 -22.46
N LEU A 116 4.32 -13.35 -23.09
CA LEU A 116 5.18 -13.90 -24.14
C LEU A 116 5.25 -12.98 -25.36
N ARG A 117 4.12 -12.39 -25.78
CA ARG A 117 4.11 -11.40 -26.87
C ARG A 117 4.95 -10.19 -26.54
N GLU A 118 4.86 -9.67 -25.33
CA GLU A 118 5.67 -8.52 -24.92
C GLU A 118 7.16 -8.86 -24.88
N TYR A 119 7.53 -10.05 -24.42
CA TYR A 119 8.92 -10.51 -24.51
C TYR A 119 9.39 -10.63 -25.96
N GLN A 120 8.58 -11.21 -26.83
CA GLN A 120 8.89 -11.32 -28.26
C GLN A 120 9.07 -9.95 -28.92
N ARG A 121 8.18 -8.99 -28.64
CA ARG A 121 8.26 -7.60 -29.15
C ARG A 121 9.53 -6.89 -28.68
N ASN A 122 10.00 -7.21 -27.50
CA ASN A 122 11.24 -6.66 -26.95
C ASN A 122 12.49 -7.48 -27.30
N GLY A 123 12.42 -8.37 -28.27
CA GLY A 123 13.57 -9.10 -28.79
C GLY A 123 14.01 -10.32 -28.00
N PHE A 124 13.22 -10.75 -27.00
CA PHE A 124 13.52 -11.99 -26.28
C PHE A 124 13.03 -13.21 -27.09
N SER A 125 13.88 -14.22 -27.18
CA SER A 125 13.49 -15.51 -27.78
C SER A 125 12.55 -16.27 -26.85
N VAL A 126 11.29 -16.45 -27.26
CA VAL A 126 10.26 -17.16 -26.51
C VAL A 126 10.12 -18.63 -26.91
N ASP A 127 10.69 -19.03 -28.04
CA ASP A 127 10.52 -20.39 -28.60
C ASP A 127 10.97 -21.49 -27.62
N LYS A 128 12.09 -21.27 -26.92
CA LYS A 128 12.58 -22.24 -25.92
C LYS A 128 11.65 -22.38 -24.72
N ILE A 129 10.87 -21.36 -24.43
CA ILE A 129 9.88 -21.38 -23.34
C ILE A 129 8.63 -22.11 -23.83
N MET A 130 8.16 -21.79 -25.02
CA MET A 130 6.97 -22.43 -25.63
C MET A 130 7.20 -23.92 -25.89
N ASN A 131 8.42 -24.30 -26.28
CA ASN A 131 8.79 -25.70 -26.49
C ASN A 131 9.17 -26.45 -25.18
N HIS A 132 9.00 -25.82 -24.02
CA HIS A 132 9.27 -26.48 -22.75
C HIS A 132 8.25 -27.58 -22.47
N PRO A 133 8.66 -28.81 -22.05
CA PRO A 133 7.72 -29.94 -21.86
C PRO A 133 6.56 -29.66 -20.90
N LYS A 134 6.75 -28.73 -19.97
CA LYS A 134 5.73 -28.31 -18.98
C LYS A 134 5.10 -26.96 -19.33
N PHE A 135 5.20 -26.48 -20.57
CA PHE A 135 4.72 -25.16 -20.98
C PHE A 135 3.25 -24.92 -20.57
N GLU A 136 2.38 -25.90 -20.78
CA GLU A 136 0.97 -25.77 -20.45
C GLU A 136 0.73 -25.53 -18.94
N MET A 137 1.62 -26.01 -18.08
CA MET A 137 1.53 -25.88 -16.64
C MET A 137 2.19 -24.59 -16.12
N LEU A 138 2.95 -23.88 -16.94
CA LEU A 138 3.63 -22.64 -16.53
C LEU A 138 2.63 -21.48 -16.50
N SER A 139 2.62 -20.77 -15.38
CA SER A 139 1.94 -19.48 -15.27
C SER A 139 2.78 -18.34 -15.92
N ALA A 140 2.16 -17.19 -16.15
CA ALA A 140 2.88 -15.99 -16.57
C ALA A 140 4.03 -15.63 -15.60
N MET A 141 3.81 -15.82 -14.31
CA MET A 141 4.80 -15.56 -13.26
C MET A 141 5.98 -16.55 -13.32
N ASP A 142 5.74 -17.80 -13.66
CA ASP A 142 6.82 -18.79 -13.82
C ASP A 142 7.68 -18.47 -15.04
N ILE A 143 7.06 -18.01 -16.12
CA ILE A 143 7.79 -17.54 -17.32
C ILE A 143 8.65 -16.31 -17.02
N TYR A 144 8.08 -15.33 -16.29
CA TYR A 144 8.84 -14.17 -15.82
C TYR A 144 10.09 -14.59 -15.03
N ARG A 145 9.92 -15.53 -14.07
CA ARG A 145 11.05 -16.04 -13.28
C ARG A 145 12.11 -16.76 -14.12
N LEU A 146 11.68 -17.56 -15.08
CA LEU A 146 12.62 -18.25 -15.98
C LEU A 146 13.47 -17.24 -16.77
N ILE A 147 12.87 -16.18 -17.29
CA ILE A 147 13.60 -15.14 -18.03
C ILE A 147 14.50 -14.34 -17.09
N ARG A 148 13.96 -13.93 -15.94
CA ARG A 148 14.73 -13.21 -14.91
C ARG A 148 15.92 -14.03 -14.44
N SER A 149 15.74 -15.31 -14.10
CA SER A 149 16.82 -16.20 -13.68
C SER A 149 17.93 -16.32 -14.74
N LYS A 150 17.58 -16.30 -16.03
CA LYS A 150 18.57 -16.26 -17.09
C LYS A 150 19.30 -14.92 -17.16
N ALA A 151 18.58 -13.80 -17.02
CA ALA A 151 19.18 -12.48 -16.98
C ALA A 151 20.13 -12.32 -15.78
N ASP A 152 19.67 -12.75 -14.59
CA ASP A 152 20.45 -12.74 -13.36
C ASP A 152 21.73 -13.62 -13.49
N ARG A 153 21.61 -14.79 -14.15
CA ARG A 153 22.74 -15.66 -14.42
C ARG A 153 23.77 -15.03 -15.37
N ILE A 154 23.32 -14.36 -16.42
CA ILE A 154 24.18 -13.60 -17.34
C ILE A 154 24.88 -12.47 -16.57
N HIS A 155 24.11 -11.71 -15.78
CA HIS A 155 24.65 -10.67 -14.93
C HIS A 155 25.71 -11.22 -13.97
N THR A 156 25.41 -12.32 -13.27
CA THR A 156 26.35 -12.98 -12.36
C THR A 156 27.61 -13.44 -13.07
N VAL A 157 27.52 -14.01 -14.26
CA VAL A 157 28.69 -14.52 -15.00
C VAL A 157 29.54 -13.41 -15.62
N ILE A 158 28.91 -12.31 -16.06
CA ILE A 158 29.61 -11.26 -16.84
C ILE A 158 30.00 -10.05 -15.97
N LEU A 159 29.13 -9.66 -15.03
CA LEU A 159 29.27 -8.41 -14.27
C LEU A 159 29.72 -8.62 -12.81
N THR A 160 29.53 -9.81 -12.26
CA THR A 160 30.03 -10.13 -10.94
C THR A 160 31.41 -10.78 -11.01
N ASN A 161 32.42 -9.99 -11.38
CA ASN A 161 33.76 -10.22 -10.86
C ASN A 161 33.86 -9.62 -9.44
N GLU A 162 32.84 -9.84 -8.60
CA GLU A 162 32.95 -9.57 -7.17
C GLU A 162 33.79 -10.72 -6.57
N GLU A 163 35.10 -10.71 -6.86
CA GLU A 163 36.05 -11.32 -5.96
C GLU A 163 35.80 -10.73 -4.56
N ALA A 164 35.86 -11.58 -3.55
CA ALA A 164 35.70 -11.11 -2.18
C ALA A 164 36.60 -9.89 -1.94
N GLU A 165 35.98 -8.77 -1.60
CA GLU A 165 36.68 -7.49 -1.44
C GLU A 165 37.63 -7.60 -0.24
N ARG A 166 38.85 -7.16 -0.39
CA ARG A 166 39.80 -7.15 0.73
C ARG A 166 39.34 -6.12 1.76
N LEU A 167 39.04 -6.54 2.98
CA LEU A 167 38.53 -5.67 4.03
C LEU A 167 39.44 -4.46 4.31
N ASN A 168 40.74 -4.60 4.08
CA ASN A 168 41.73 -3.55 4.30
C ASN A 168 41.97 -2.65 3.08
N SER A 169 41.22 -2.80 2.00
CA SER A 169 41.29 -1.91 0.83
C SER A 169 40.29 -0.75 0.97
N ASN A 170 40.62 0.38 0.38
CA ASN A 170 39.71 1.53 0.24
C ASN A 170 39.22 2.19 1.56
N ILE A 171 39.81 1.90 2.73
CA ILE A 171 39.39 2.46 4.03
C ILE A 171 39.39 3.98 4.00
N LYS A 172 40.46 4.60 3.48
CA LYS A 172 40.54 6.08 3.39
C LYS A 172 39.45 6.66 2.50
N THR A 173 39.21 6.03 1.34
CA THR A 173 38.15 6.45 0.39
C THR A 173 36.77 6.33 1.04
N THR A 174 36.51 5.24 1.78
CA THR A 174 35.26 5.06 2.53
C THR A 174 35.06 6.16 3.57
N LEU A 175 36.10 6.53 4.31
CA LEU A 175 36.01 7.61 5.29
C LEU A 175 35.75 8.98 4.63
N LEU A 176 36.42 9.27 3.52
CA LEU A 176 36.19 10.51 2.77
C LEU A 176 34.78 10.55 2.19
N HIS A 177 34.30 9.43 1.66
CA HIS A 177 32.93 9.34 1.16
C HIS A 177 31.87 9.59 2.26
N CYS A 178 32.09 9.09 3.47
CA CYS A 178 31.22 9.39 4.60
C CYS A 178 31.21 10.87 5.01
N MET A 179 32.29 11.62 4.75
CA MET A 179 32.31 13.05 4.99
C MET A 179 31.49 13.84 3.97
N GLU A 180 31.46 13.37 2.71
CA GLU A 180 30.65 13.96 1.64
C GLU A 180 29.17 13.56 1.74
N THR A 181 28.93 12.28 2.00
CA THR A 181 27.60 11.66 2.11
C THR A 181 27.48 10.88 3.40
N PRO A 182 27.08 11.54 4.50
CA PRO A 182 26.87 10.85 5.77
C PRO A 182 25.86 9.70 5.64
N ASP A 183 26.12 8.59 6.35
CA ASP A 183 25.25 7.41 6.38
C ASP A 183 23.96 7.68 7.19
N LEU A 184 23.11 8.56 6.67
CA LEU A 184 21.83 8.97 7.22
C LEU A 184 20.70 8.55 6.30
N GLY A 185 19.55 8.22 6.90
CA GLY A 185 18.28 8.09 6.20
C GLY A 185 17.52 9.42 6.18
N ILE A 186 16.34 9.44 5.56
CA ILE A 186 15.46 10.60 5.69
C ILE A 186 15.00 10.74 7.15
N PRO A 187 14.85 11.97 7.67
CA PRO A 187 14.47 12.18 9.06
C PRO A 187 13.04 11.69 9.35
N ILE A 188 12.78 11.37 10.60
CA ILE A 188 11.45 11.09 11.14
C ILE A 188 11.04 12.20 12.12
N PRO A 189 9.71 12.44 12.29
CA PRO A 189 9.23 13.60 13.07
C PRO A 189 9.31 13.40 14.58
N PHE A 190 10.30 12.63 15.05
CA PHE A 190 10.52 12.30 16.46
C PHE A 190 12.02 12.38 16.73
N GLU A 191 12.43 13.37 17.52
CA GLU A 191 13.83 13.76 17.67
C GLU A 191 14.73 12.63 18.17
N THR A 192 14.40 12.05 19.32
CA THR A 192 15.25 11.00 19.91
C THR A 192 15.20 9.72 19.09
N MET A 193 14.03 9.37 18.53
CA MET A 193 13.89 8.23 17.65
C MET A 193 14.72 8.42 16.37
N ASN A 194 14.72 9.63 15.81
CA ASN A 194 15.52 9.97 14.63
C ASN A 194 17.02 9.81 14.91
N ASP A 195 17.50 10.34 16.03
CA ASP A 195 18.90 10.23 16.44
C ASP A 195 19.32 8.78 16.65
N MET A 196 18.47 7.98 17.29
CA MET A 196 18.73 6.55 17.54
C MET A 196 18.86 5.76 16.25
N THR A 197 17.99 6.02 15.27
CA THR A 197 17.91 5.26 14.01
C THR A 197 18.76 5.86 12.90
N ARG A 198 19.23 7.09 13.07
CA ARG A 198 19.83 7.91 11.99
C ARG A 198 18.86 8.10 10.83
N GLY A 199 17.57 8.28 11.13
CA GLY A 199 16.49 8.37 10.16
C GLY A 199 16.05 7.02 9.57
N LEU A 200 15.23 7.07 8.52
CA LEU A 200 14.77 5.91 7.76
C LEU A 200 15.80 5.55 6.69
N LYS A 201 16.69 4.65 7.03
CA LYS A 201 17.82 4.30 6.15
C LYS A 201 17.39 3.36 5.05
N LYS A 202 17.76 3.67 3.81
CA LYS A 202 17.62 2.73 2.69
C LYS A 202 18.38 1.43 2.96
N LYS A 203 18.07 0.37 2.23
CA LYS A 203 18.58 -0.99 2.42
C LYS A 203 18.23 -1.59 3.79
N SER A 204 17.20 -1.06 4.44
CA SER A 204 16.78 -1.53 5.76
C SER A 204 15.26 -1.69 5.89
N VAL A 205 14.87 -2.49 6.88
CA VAL A 205 13.46 -2.68 7.24
C VAL A 205 13.30 -2.40 8.73
N MET A 206 12.32 -1.53 9.04
CA MET A 206 11.83 -1.20 10.36
C MET A 206 10.48 -1.89 10.59
N ALA A 207 10.28 -2.43 11.78
CA ALA A 207 8.95 -2.88 12.19
C ALA A 207 8.47 -2.15 13.42
N VAL A 208 7.16 -1.89 13.45
CA VAL A 208 6.45 -1.27 14.58
C VAL A 208 5.33 -2.19 15.01
N GLY A 209 5.43 -2.67 16.26
CA GLY A 209 4.46 -3.58 16.87
C GLY A 209 3.54 -2.86 17.87
N MET A 210 2.22 -3.09 17.73
CA MET A 210 1.20 -2.62 18.66
C MET A 210 0.11 -3.68 18.85
N LEU A 211 -0.66 -3.56 19.93
CA LEU A 211 -1.89 -4.33 20.10
C LEU A 211 -2.93 -3.98 19.04
N SER A 212 -3.94 -4.82 18.89
CA SER A 212 -5.07 -4.49 18.03
C SER A 212 -5.74 -3.20 18.52
N ASN A 213 -6.22 -2.38 17.59
CA ASN A 213 -6.85 -1.07 17.86
C ASN A 213 -6.00 -0.06 18.65
N ALA A 214 -4.69 -0.29 18.78
CA ALA A 214 -3.78 0.62 19.48
C ALA A 214 -3.20 1.75 18.60
N GLY A 215 -3.68 1.91 17.36
CA GLY A 215 -3.29 3.01 16.49
C GLY A 215 -2.11 2.72 15.55
N LYS A 216 -1.83 1.44 15.20
CA LYS A 216 -0.76 1.06 14.24
C LYS A 216 -0.82 1.86 12.94
N SER A 217 -1.96 1.78 12.26
CA SER A 217 -2.17 2.44 10.96
C SER A 217 -2.13 3.96 11.08
N ARG A 218 -2.59 4.51 12.21
CA ARG A 218 -2.51 5.95 12.51
C ARG A 218 -1.07 6.43 12.69
N TYR A 219 -0.25 5.67 13.41
CA TYR A 219 1.18 5.95 13.52
C TYR A 219 1.88 5.89 12.15
N MET A 220 1.57 4.87 11.35
CA MET A 220 2.06 4.75 9.99
C MET A 220 1.66 5.95 9.13
N THR A 221 0.39 6.37 9.19
CA THR A 221 -0.12 7.54 8.45
C THR A 221 0.58 8.82 8.86
N LYS A 222 0.95 8.98 10.14
CA LYS A 222 1.76 10.11 10.62
C LYS A 222 3.12 10.15 9.94
N LEU A 223 3.80 9.00 9.79
CA LEU A 223 5.08 8.92 9.07
C LEU A 223 4.90 9.20 7.58
N ILE A 224 3.89 8.63 6.95
CA ILE A 224 3.58 8.86 5.52
C ILE A 224 3.35 10.35 5.26
N ALA A 225 2.51 11.00 6.07
CA ALA A 225 2.25 12.43 5.95
C ALA A 225 3.54 13.26 6.04
N TYR A 226 4.42 12.94 6.99
CA TYR A 226 5.68 13.64 7.15
C TYR A 226 6.61 13.43 5.94
N ILE A 227 6.76 12.19 5.48
CA ILE A 227 7.61 11.85 4.34
C ILE A 227 7.15 12.54 3.06
N THR A 228 5.85 12.59 2.82
CA THR A 228 5.30 13.11 1.56
C THR A 228 5.08 14.62 1.58
N LEU A 229 4.52 15.16 2.66
CA LEU A 229 4.22 16.60 2.76
C LEU A 229 5.42 17.47 3.14
N VAL A 230 6.30 16.94 4.01
CA VAL A 230 7.46 17.70 4.48
C VAL A 230 8.70 17.40 3.65
N LEU A 231 9.00 16.11 3.43
CA LEU A 231 10.24 15.69 2.76
C LEU A 231 10.09 15.55 1.25
N LYS A 232 8.84 15.52 0.73
CA LYS A 232 8.51 15.37 -0.70
C LYS A 232 9.03 14.08 -1.34
N GLU A 233 9.13 13.03 -0.54
CA GLU A 233 9.55 11.71 -0.99
C GLU A 233 8.35 10.84 -1.36
N LYS A 234 8.54 9.93 -2.32
CA LYS A 234 7.49 9.02 -2.78
C LYS A 234 7.37 7.81 -1.86
N VAL A 235 6.13 7.43 -1.55
CA VAL A 235 5.83 6.24 -0.75
C VAL A 235 4.90 5.29 -1.49
N PHE A 236 5.08 3.99 -1.24
CA PHE A 236 4.17 2.94 -1.66
C PHE A 236 3.57 2.25 -0.44
N VAL A 237 2.25 2.25 -0.33
CA VAL A 237 1.51 1.72 0.82
C VAL A 237 0.74 0.48 0.39
N LEU A 238 0.99 -0.62 1.07
CA LEU A 238 0.29 -1.89 0.91
C LEU A 238 -0.66 -2.07 2.09
N LEU A 239 -1.96 -2.17 1.82
CA LEU A 239 -3.01 -2.31 2.82
C LEU A 239 -3.66 -3.69 2.74
N ASN A 240 -3.91 -4.33 3.88
CA ASN A 240 -4.68 -5.57 3.97
C ASN A 240 -5.73 -5.60 5.10
N GLU A 241 -5.82 -4.53 5.88
CA GLU A 241 -6.83 -4.37 6.94
C GLU A 241 -7.69 -3.13 6.73
N MET A 242 -7.08 -2.02 6.32
CA MET A 242 -7.78 -0.76 6.07
C MET A 242 -8.11 -0.61 4.59
N THR A 243 -9.23 0.02 4.31
CA THR A 243 -9.57 0.50 2.97
C THR A 243 -8.76 1.75 2.61
N VAL A 244 -8.70 2.04 1.32
CA VAL A 244 -8.07 3.29 0.83
C VAL A 244 -8.78 4.53 1.38
N GLU A 245 -10.10 4.45 1.59
CA GLU A 245 -10.89 5.55 2.18
C GLU A 245 -10.52 5.80 3.63
N GLU A 246 -10.40 4.75 4.44
CA GLU A 246 -10.02 4.88 5.85
C GLU A 246 -8.64 5.52 6.00
N ILE A 247 -7.66 5.17 5.15
CA ILE A 247 -6.35 5.81 5.22
C ILE A 247 -6.39 7.27 4.75
N ARG A 248 -7.30 7.65 3.83
CA ARG A 248 -7.54 9.06 3.47
C ARG A 248 -8.08 9.85 4.64
N TYR A 249 -9.06 9.32 5.38
CA TYR A 249 -9.55 9.96 6.62
C TYR A 249 -8.46 10.09 7.67
N ALA A 250 -7.67 9.06 7.88
CA ALA A 250 -6.52 9.11 8.78
C ALA A 250 -5.50 10.17 8.35
N LEU A 251 -5.21 10.29 7.05
CA LEU A 251 -4.28 11.27 6.51
C LEU A 251 -4.76 12.71 6.75
N ILE A 252 -5.98 13.04 6.36
CA ILE A 252 -6.53 14.38 6.56
C ILE A 252 -6.64 14.73 8.05
N THR A 253 -7.06 13.78 8.88
CA THR A 253 -7.10 13.94 10.35
C THR A 253 -5.71 14.25 10.91
N THR A 254 -4.68 13.53 10.43
CA THR A 254 -3.27 13.76 10.81
C THR A 254 -2.83 15.17 10.46
N VAL A 255 -3.11 15.61 9.24
CA VAL A 255 -2.69 16.94 8.75
C VAL A 255 -3.39 18.07 9.49
N ILE A 256 -4.69 17.93 9.73
CA ILE A 256 -5.48 18.93 10.46
C ILE A 256 -4.92 19.16 11.87
N ASN A 257 -4.54 18.10 12.58
CA ASN A 257 -4.35 18.15 14.03
C ASN A 257 -2.89 18.26 14.48
N ASN A 258 -1.91 17.94 13.65
CA ASN A 258 -0.52 17.94 14.07
C ASN A 258 0.15 19.31 13.82
N PRO A 259 0.89 19.83 14.82
CA PRO A 259 1.45 21.19 14.79
C PRO A 259 2.36 21.46 13.60
N GLU A 260 3.16 20.48 13.17
CA GLU A 260 4.08 20.63 12.04
C GLU A 260 3.33 20.88 10.72
N PHE A 261 2.20 20.19 10.49
CA PHE A 261 1.39 20.38 9.29
C PHE A 261 0.55 21.65 9.40
N GLN A 262 0.01 21.95 10.58
CA GLN A 262 -0.68 23.22 10.82
C GLN A 262 0.22 24.42 10.50
N LYS A 263 1.50 24.32 10.80
CA LYS A 263 2.49 25.35 10.44
C LYS A 263 2.69 25.44 8.94
N LEU A 264 2.71 24.32 8.23
CA LEU A 264 2.91 24.29 6.76
C LEU A 264 1.71 24.86 6.00
N HIS A 265 0.48 24.45 6.33
CA HIS A 265 -0.72 24.94 5.64
C HIS A 265 -1.28 26.25 6.21
N GLY A 266 -0.67 26.82 7.26
CA GLY A 266 -1.03 28.11 7.83
C GLY A 266 -2.39 28.17 8.54
N LEU A 267 -3.04 27.05 8.76
CA LEU A 267 -4.36 26.96 9.38
C LEU A 267 -4.30 26.17 10.70
N LYS A 268 -5.01 26.67 11.71
CA LYS A 268 -5.19 25.96 12.99
C LYS A 268 -6.61 25.46 13.11
N LEU A 269 -6.76 24.16 13.24
CA LEU A 269 -8.04 23.49 13.38
C LEU A 269 -7.86 22.24 14.26
N LYS A 270 -8.92 21.79 14.91
CA LYS A 270 -8.98 20.49 15.57
C LYS A 270 -10.21 19.76 15.08
N LYS A 271 -10.03 18.55 14.57
CA LYS A 271 -11.11 17.74 14.03
C LYS A 271 -10.89 16.27 14.31
N LYS A 272 -11.88 15.60 14.90
CA LYS A 272 -11.82 14.16 15.12
C LYS A 272 -12.10 13.42 13.84
N GLU A 273 -11.44 12.28 13.64
CA GLU A 273 -11.68 11.40 12.49
C GLU A 273 -13.14 10.97 12.39
N LYS A 274 -13.76 10.62 13.53
CA LYS A 274 -15.20 10.27 13.59
C LYS A 274 -16.10 11.40 13.07
N GLU A 275 -15.76 12.65 13.33
CA GLU A 275 -16.56 13.79 12.84
C GLU A 275 -16.45 13.94 11.33
N LEU A 276 -15.27 13.66 10.74
CA LEU A 276 -15.07 13.64 9.31
C LEU A 276 -15.84 12.50 8.62
N THR A 277 -15.73 11.30 9.17
CA THR A 277 -16.41 10.11 8.60
C THR A 277 -17.93 10.18 8.68
N LEU A 278 -18.46 10.96 9.62
CA LEU A 278 -19.90 11.22 9.75
C LEU A 278 -20.37 12.50 9.03
N GLY A 279 -19.45 13.20 8.33
CA GLY A 279 -19.79 14.44 7.62
C GLY A 279 -20.26 15.58 8.55
N LEU A 280 -19.84 15.58 9.81
CA LEU A 280 -20.28 16.55 10.81
C LEU A 280 -19.36 17.76 10.85
N TYR A 281 -19.91 18.93 10.65
CA TYR A 281 -19.21 20.22 10.69
C TYR A 281 -19.92 21.19 11.62
N LYS A 282 -19.14 22.05 12.31
CA LYS A 282 -19.66 22.99 13.29
C LYS A 282 -19.99 24.33 12.64
N ASP A 283 -21.08 24.92 13.06
CA ASP A 283 -21.47 26.28 12.72
C ASP A 283 -20.64 27.31 13.51
N LYS A 284 -20.99 28.59 13.38
CA LYS A 284 -20.34 29.71 14.10
C LYS A 284 -20.51 29.66 15.62
N ASN A 285 -21.52 28.93 16.11
CA ASN A 285 -21.82 28.77 17.53
C ASN A 285 -21.16 27.54 18.13
N GLY A 286 -20.52 26.71 17.30
CA GLY A 286 -19.88 25.44 17.69
C GLY A 286 -20.83 24.24 17.69
N GLU A 287 -22.06 24.40 17.19
CA GLU A 287 -23.05 23.33 17.06
C GLU A 287 -22.87 22.59 15.73
N PHE A 288 -23.10 21.26 15.75
CA PHE A 288 -23.03 20.47 14.52
C PHE A 288 -24.20 20.75 13.59
N ILE A 289 -23.90 20.94 12.33
CA ILE A 289 -24.89 21.03 11.25
C ILE A 289 -25.22 19.61 10.82
N TYR A 290 -26.51 19.27 10.86
CA TYR A 290 -27.01 17.96 10.42
C TYR A 290 -27.80 18.09 9.13
N PRO A 291 -27.90 17.02 8.30
CA PRO A 291 -28.82 16.98 7.19
C PRO A 291 -30.27 17.23 7.64
N GLU A 292 -31.03 17.97 6.82
CA GLU A 292 -32.46 18.18 7.08
C GLU A 292 -33.24 16.88 6.92
N LYS A 293 -34.18 16.65 7.85
CA LYS A 293 -34.96 15.42 7.90
C LYS A 293 -36.44 15.76 8.02
N ASP A 294 -37.28 14.93 7.43
CA ASP A 294 -38.73 15.01 7.61
C ASP A 294 -39.18 14.45 8.98
N GLU A 295 -40.50 14.45 9.18
CA GLU A 295 -41.14 13.94 10.41
C GLU A 295 -40.88 12.42 10.63
N TRP A 296 -40.49 11.69 9.58
CA TRP A 296 -40.18 10.25 9.60
C TRP A 296 -38.72 9.95 9.81
N GLY A 297 -37.86 10.99 9.78
CA GLY A 297 -36.41 10.88 9.94
C GLY A 297 -35.65 10.65 8.63
N ASP A 298 -36.30 10.71 7.49
CA ASP A 298 -35.68 10.61 6.17
C ASP A 298 -35.03 11.94 5.77
N VAL A 299 -33.87 11.87 5.11
CA VAL A 299 -33.15 13.06 4.65
C VAL A 299 -33.92 13.68 3.47
N THR A 300 -34.22 14.97 3.57
CA THR A 300 -35.04 15.71 2.57
C THR A 300 -34.22 16.55 1.61
N GLU A 301 -32.95 16.80 1.89
CA GLU A 301 -32.03 17.54 1.04
C GLU A 301 -31.06 16.63 0.29
N THR A 302 -30.60 17.01 -0.89
CA THR A 302 -29.55 16.34 -1.64
C THR A 302 -28.19 16.57 -0.99
N ILE A 303 -27.19 15.76 -1.37
CA ILE A 303 -25.80 15.94 -0.90
C ILE A 303 -25.28 17.33 -1.27
N GLU A 304 -25.59 17.82 -2.46
CA GLU A 304 -25.19 19.12 -2.98
C GLU A 304 -25.83 20.27 -2.18
N GLU A 305 -27.11 20.20 -1.87
CA GLU A 305 -27.83 21.19 -1.06
C GLU A 305 -27.26 21.22 0.36
N TYR A 306 -27.05 20.05 0.97
CA TYR A 306 -26.42 19.94 2.28
C TYR A 306 -25.00 20.55 2.28
N ALA A 307 -24.15 20.18 1.31
CA ALA A 307 -22.80 20.72 1.20
C ALA A 307 -22.79 22.25 1.02
N GLN A 308 -23.68 22.81 0.20
CA GLN A 308 -23.82 24.25 0.05
C GLN A 308 -24.26 24.93 1.35
N ARG A 309 -25.22 24.37 2.06
CA ARG A 309 -25.69 24.89 3.34
C ARG A 309 -24.60 24.84 4.41
N VAL A 310 -23.83 23.76 4.47
CA VAL A 310 -22.67 23.62 5.35
C VAL A 310 -21.59 24.63 4.97
N ALA A 311 -21.28 24.82 3.69
CA ALA A 311 -20.26 25.76 3.23
C ALA A 311 -20.62 27.22 3.61
N LEU A 312 -21.88 27.59 3.58
CA LEU A 312 -22.34 28.95 3.96
C LEU A 312 -22.30 29.19 5.48
N ASN A 313 -22.50 28.14 6.28
CA ASN A 313 -22.68 28.27 7.73
C ASN A 313 -21.46 27.78 8.56
N SER A 314 -20.55 27.02 7.96
CA SER A 314 -19.39 26.45 8.64
C SER A 314 -18.06 26.95 8.06
N THR A 315 -17.39 27.81 8.79
CA THR A 315 -15.99 28.19 8.47
C THR A 315 -15.03 27.01 8.69
N GLU A 316 -15.38 26.05 9.56
CA GLU A 316 -14.65 24.81 9.78
C GLU A 316 -14.62 23.96 8.50
N TYR A 317 -15.79 23.76 7.86
CA TYR A 317 -15.89 23.04 6.60
C TYR A 317 -15.01 23.64 5.51
N VAL A 318 -15.14 24.97 5.30
CA VAL A 318 -14.36 25.67 4.28
C VAL A 318 -12.86 25.48 4.49
N LYS A 319 -12.39 25.58 5.74
CA LYS A 319 -10.97 25.34 6.06
C LYS A 319 -10.54 23.90 5.84
N ILE A 320 -11.40 22.93 6.15
CA ILE A 320 -11.09 21.50 5.92
C ILE A 320 -11.01 21.21 4.42
N MET A 321 -11.88 21.77 3.60
CA MET A 321 -11.78 21.63 2.15
C MET A 321 -10.50 22.27 1.59
N GLN A 322 -10.12 23.44 2.06
CA GLN A 322 -8.83 24.05 1.70
C GLN A 322 -7.62 23.19 2.09
N ILE A 323 -7.69 22.49 3.24
CA ILE A 323 -6.64 21.54 3.64
C ILE A 323 -6.65 20.33 2.73
N ALA A 324 -7.81 19.82 2.35
CA ALA A 324 -7.94 18.71 1.44
C ALA A 324 -7.33 19.03 0.06
N ASP A 325 -7.70 20.18 -0.53
CA ASP A 325 -7.13 20.67 -1.78
C ASP A 325 -5.58 20.80 -1.66
N TRP A 326 -5.11 21.39 -0.56
CA TRP A 326 -3.67 21.53 -0.29
C TRP A 326 -2.95 20.17 -0.21
N ILE A 327 -3.58 19.15 0.46
CA ILE A 327 -3.00 17.81 0.52
C ILE A 327 -2.92 17.21 -0.89
N GLU A 328 -3.99 17.31 -1.68
CA GLU A 328 -4.03 16.76 -3.03
C GLU A 328 -2.96 17.38 -3.92
N ASP A 329 -2.81 18.70 -3.90
CA ASP A 329 -1.81 19.42 -4.67
C ASP A 329 -0.37 19.05 -4.25
N GLU A 330 -0.11 19.05 -2.95
CA GLU A 330 1.24 18.85 -2.40
C GLU A 330 1.71 17.38 -2.48
N THR A 331 0.78 16.43 -2.53
CA THR A 331 1.09 14.99 -2.60
C THR A 331 0.86 14.37 -3.96
N GLN A 332 0.55 15.18 -4.99
CA GLN A 332 0.32 14.67 -6.34
C GLN A 332 1.50 13.81 -6.81
N GLY A 333 1.23 12.53 -7.06
CA GLY A 333 2.25 11.57 -7.51
C GLY A 333 3.28 11.17 -6.44
N LEU A 334 3.03 11.46 -5.14
CA LEU A 334 3.91 11.05 -4.04
C LEU A 334 3.38 9.87 -3.24
N ILE A 335 2.05 9.68 -3.16
CA ILE A 335 1.45 8.59 -2.38
C ILE A 335 0.80 7.60 -3.35
N TYR A 336 1.29 6.36 -3.35
CA TYR A 336 0.72 5.25 -4.11
C TYR A 336 0.21 4.20 -3.13
N VAL A 337 -1.06 3.85 -3.25
CA VAL A 337 -1.70 2.88 -2.34
C VAL A 337 -2.17 1.69 -3.15
N LYS A 338 -1.96 0.49 -2.64
CA LYS A 338 -2.53 -0.73 -3.18
C LYS A 338 -3.18 -1.52 -2.06
N ASP A 339 -4.48 -1.76 -2.22
CA ASP A 339 -5.20 -2.75 -1.43
C ASP A 339 -4.73 -4.14 -1.86
N ILE A 340 -4.30 -4.94 -0.89
CA ILE A 340 -3.90 -6.33 -1.09
C ILE A 340 -4.86 -7.20 -0.30
N SER A 341 -5.55 -8.10 -1.01
CA SER A 341 -6.41 -9.08 -0.38
C SER A 341 -5.60 -10.04 0.50
N ALA A 342 -6.25 -10.66 1.48
CA ALA A 342 -5.63 -11.62 2.40
C ALA A 342 -5.00 -12.86 1.71
N ALA A 343 -5.19 -13.03 0.41
CA ALA A 343 -4.64 -14.12 -0.41
C ALA A 343 -3.36 -13.73 -1.17
N TYR A 344 -2.71 -12.62 -0.83
CA TYR A 344 -1.48 -12.19 -1.48
C TYR A 344 -0.29 -13.07 -1.05
N ASP A 345 0.28 -13.79 -2.01
CA ASP A 345 1.49 -14.57 -1.80
C ASP A 345 2.76 -13.69 -1.80
N ASP A 346 3.85 -14.22 -1.23
CA ASP A 346 5.15 -13.55 -1.15
C ASP A 346 5.66 -13.08 -2.52
N LYS A 347 5.33 -13.80 -3.57
CA LYS A 347 5.80 -13.54 -4.93
C LYS A 347 5.10 -12.34 -5.55
N THR A 348 3.80 -12.22 -5.29
CA THR A 348 3.00 -11.09 -5.73
C THR A 348 3.41 -9.83 -4.96
N LEU A 349 3.67 -9.95 -3.66
CA LEU A 349 4.18 -8.87 -2.83
C LEU A 349 5.55 -8.37 -3.34
N GLU A 350 6.48 -9.27 -3.60
CA GLU A 350 7.78 -8.94 -4.22
C GLU A 350 7.58 -8.24 -5.58
N PHE A 351 6.70 -8.76 -6.42
CA PHE A 351 6.42 -8.19 -7.75
C PHE A 351 5.88 -6.76 -7.65
N GLU A 352 4.90 -6.50 -6.78
CA GLU A 352 4.30 -5.17 -6.64
C GLU A 352 5.30 -4.14 -6.11
N ILE A 353 6.14 -4.49 -5.14
CA ILE A 353 7.19 -3.60 -4.64
C ILE A 353 8.23 -3.31 -5.73
N ARG A 354 8.68 -4.32 -6.46
CA ARG A 354 9.61 -4.13 -7.60
C ARG A 354 9.00 -3.26 -8.69
N LYS A 355 7.75 -3.48 -9.03
CA LYS A 355 7.02 -2.68 -10.00
C LYS A 355 6.93 -1.22 -9.56
N ALA A 356 6.56 -0.95 -8.32
CA ALA A 356 6.49 0.39 -7.77
C ALA A 356 7.86 1.10 -7.81
N ASN A 357 8.94 0.40 -7.44
CA ASN A 357 10.30 0.95 -7.53
C ASN A 357 10.69 1.26 -8.98
N LEU A 358 10.49 0.32 -9.91
CA LEU A 358 10.91 0.47 -11.32
C LEU A 358 10.08 1.50 -12.08
N THR A 359 8.76 1.53 -11.88
CA THR A 359 7.85 2.37 -12.70
C THR A 359 7.65 3.76 -12.12
N GLN A 360 7.64 3.90 -10.78
CA GLN A 360 7.37 5.13 -10.07
C GLN A 360 8.59 5.71 -9.35
N ARG A 361 9.72 4.98 -9.35
CA ARG A 361 10.95 5.34 -8.63
C ARG A 361 10.70 5.54 -7.13
N ILE A 362 9.89 4.65 -6.54
CA ILE A 362 9.59 4.67 -5.11
C ILE A 362 10.74 3.99 -4.36
N GLU A 363 11.18 4.63 -3.28
CA GLU A 363 12.28 4.14 -2.44
C GLU A 363 11.83 3.82 -1.00
N TYR A 364 10.55 4.09 -0.66
CA TYR A 364 9.97 3.87 0.66
C TYR A 364 8.66 3.09 0.53
N PHE A 365 8.59 1.88 1.11
CA PHE A 365 7.35 1.12 1.13
C PHE A 365 6.86 0.87 2.56
N PHE A 366 5.54 0.83 2.71
CA PHE A 366 4.83 0.61 3.97
C PHE A 366 3.87 -0.56 3.81
N TYR A 367 3.85 -1.47 4.76
CA TYR A 367 2.96 -2.62 4.75
C TYR A 367 2.16 -2.70 6.06
N ASP A 368 0.85 -2.49 5.96
CA ASP A 368 -0.11 -2.49 7.07
C ASP A 368 -1.26 -3.46 6.80
N THR A 369 -1.40 -4.54 7.50
CA THR A 369 -0.62 -5.10 8.60
C THR A 369 0.15 -6.30 8.09
N PHE A 370 1.38 -6.46 8.54
CA PHE A 370 2.20 -7.61 8.19
C PHE A 370 1.64 -8.87 8.86
N LYS A 371 1.07 -9.76 8.04
CA LYS A 371 0.44 -11.03 8.42
C LYS A 371 0.97 -12.19 7.59
N ASN A 372 0.73 -13.42 8.04
CA ASN A 372 0.94 -14.61 7.22
C ASN A 372 -0.06 -14.69 6.08
N ASP A 373 0.35 -15.35 5.00
CA ASP A 373 -0.55 -15.84 3.98
C ASP A 373 -1.61 -16.79 4.59
N ILE A 374 -2.85 -16.73 4.10
CA ILE A 374 -3.99 -17.54 4.58
C ILE A 374 -3.69 -19.05 4.49
N ALA A 375 -2.91 -19.46 3.49
CA ALA A 375 -2.55 -20.86 3.28
C ALA A 375 -1.63 -21.43 4.37
N SER A 376 -1.00 -20.57 5.19
CA SER A 376 0.01 -20.92 6.20
C SER A 376 -0.45 -20.65 7.63
N THR A 377 -1.75 -20.68 7.92
CA THR A 377 -2.31 -20.48 9.27
C THR A 377 -1.63 -21.39 10.29
N GLY A 378 -0.80 -20.80 11.14
CA GLY A 378 -0.05 -21.49 12.20
C GLY A 378 1.45 -21.64 11.97
N ASP A 379 1.98 -21.31 10.79
CA ASP A 379 3.40 -21.44 10.49
C ASP A 379 4.18 -20.13 10.77
N TRP A 380 4.78 -20.06 11.97
CA TRP A 380 5.69 -18.97 12.36
C TRP A 380 6.91 -18.85 11.42
N ALA A 381 7.27 -19.91 10.69
CA ALA A 381 8.36 -19.90 9.74
C ALA A 381 8.02 -19.07 8.50
N ALA A 382 6.75 -19.07 8.07
CA ALA A 382 6.29 -18.31 6.91
C ALA A 382 6.48 -16.80 7.09
N MET A 383 6.05 -16.22 8.21
CA MET A 383 6.29 -14.79 8.49
C MET A 383 7.78 -14.40 8.47
N LYS A 384 8.63 -15.28 8.98
CA LYS A 384 10.07 -15.03 8.93
C LYS A 384 10.59 -15.05 7.49
N VAL A 385 10.08 -15.96 6.65
CA VAL A 385 10.46 -16.05 5.23
C VAL A 385 10.03 -14.76 4.51
N THR A 386 8.78 -14.34 4.65
CA THR A 386 8.29 -13.08 4.06
C THR A 386 9.11 -11.87 4.52
N ALA A 387 9.40 -11.75 5.82
CA ALA A 387 10.24 -10.68 6.34
C ALA A 387 11.67 -10.73 5.78
N THR A 388 12.21 -11.93 5.53
CA THR A 388 13.53 -12.11 4.90
C THR A 388 13.48 -11.63 3.46
N ILE A 389 12.47 -12.03 2.68
CA ILE A 389 12.26 -11.59 1.30
C ILE A 389 12.16 -10.06 1.24
N LEU A 390 11.35 -9.43 2.09
CA LEU A 390 11.21 -7.98 2.13
C LEU A 390 12.51 -7.26 2.50
N THR A 391 13.28 -7.84 3.42
CA THR A 391 14.57 -7.28 3.82
C THR A 391 15.63 -7.39 2.72
N GLU A 392 15.67 -8.51 2.02
CA GLU A 392 16.55 -8.70 0.86
C GLU A 392 16.14 -7.79 -0.30
N LEU A 393 14.83 -7.67 -0.53
CA LEU A 393 14.27 -6.77 -1.54
C LEU A 393 14.64 -5.31 -1.27
N ALA A 394 14.51 -4.87 -0.01
CA ALA A 394 14.92 -3.53 0.40
C ALA A 394 16.41 -3.27 0.12
N LYS A 395 17.27 -4.26 0.35
CA LYS A 395 18.72 -4.17 0.03
C LYS A 395 18.97 -4.12 -1.47
N GLN A 396 18.35 -5.03 -2.23
CA GLN A 396 18.56 -5.14 -3.68
C GLN A 396 18.09 -3.89 -4.44
N LEU A 397 16.97 -3.31 -4.02
CA LEU A 397 16.35 -2.15 -4.68
C LEU A 397 16.74 -0.81 -4.05
N ASN A 398 17.64 -0.81 -3.07
CA ASN A 398 18.02 0.39 -2.32
C ASN A 398 16.82 1.10 -1.70
N MET A 399 15.89 0.35 -1.09
CA MET A 399 14.65 0.86 -0.50
C MET A 399 14.70 0.82 1.03
N PHE A 400 13.82 1.62 1.66
CA PHE A 400 13.42 1.46 3.05
C PHE A 400 12.07 0.75 3.12
N GLY A 401 11.91 -0.20 4.05
CA GLY A 401 10.64 -0.87 4.32
C GLY A 401 10.14 -0.61 5.74
N TYR A 402 8.84 -0.33 5.86
CA TYR A 402 8.11 -0.24 7.12
C TYR A 402 7.11 -1.40 7.21
N LEU A 403 7.11 -2.12 8.32
CA LEU A 403 6.17 -3.20 8.60
C LEU A 403 5.37 -2.90 9.87
N SER A 404 4.07 -2.84 9.75
CA SER A 404 3.15 -2.77 10.88
C SER A 404 2.85 -4.19 11.38
N ILE A 405 3.11 -4.48 12.66
CA ILE A 405 2.99 -5.83 13.24
C ILE A 405 2.03 -5.81 14.41
N GLN A 406 1.27 -6.89 14.57
CA GLN A 406 0.38 -7.07 15.71
C GLN A 406 1.08 -7.79 16.87
N LEU A 407 0.87 -7.31 18.08
CA LEU A 407 1.26 -8.00 19.31
C LEU A 407 0.20 -9.04 19.70
N THR A 408 0.61 -10.05 20.45
CA THR A 408 -0.30 -11.05 21.06
C THR A 408 -1.14 -10.41 22.15
N ASP A 409 -2.31 -10.99 22.43
CA ASP A 409 -3.18 -10.53 23.52
C ASP A 409 -2.51 -10.64 24.87
N ASP A 410 -1.58 -11.58 25.07
CA ASP A 410 -0.79 -11.71 26.28
C ASP A 410 0.03 -10.45 26.59
N ALA A 411 0.40 -9.67 25.56
CA ALA A 411 1.09 -8.39 25.73
C ALA A 411 0.26 -7.39 26.58
N ASN A 412 -1.07 -7.57 26.70
CA ASN A 412 -1.92 -6.76 27.59
C ASN A 412 -1.49 -6.89 29.06
N HIS A 413 -0.96 -8.03 29.46
CA HIS A 413 -0.54 -8.31 30.84
C HIS A 413 0.93 -7.96 31.12
N ILE A 414 1.72 -7.67 30.09
CA ILE A 414 3.13 -7.27 30.22
C ILE A 414 3.20 -5.77 30.52
N LYS A 415 4.12 -5.36 31.39
CA LYS A 415 4.33 -3.92 31.66
C LYS A 415 4.77 -3.20 30.38
N PRO A 416 4.34 -1.94 30.16
CA PRO A 416 4.64 -1.22 28.93
C PRO A 416 6.13 -1.16 28.57
N ASP A 417 6.98 -1.03 29.58
CA ASP A 417 8.44 -0.94 29.42
C ASP A 417 9.17 -2.29 29.39
N GLU A 418 8.43 -3.40 29.49
CA GLU A 418 8.98 -4.77 29.46
C GLU A 418 8.65 -5.53 28.17
N LEU A 419 8.01 -4.87 27.19
CA LEU A 419 7.71 -5.48 25.90
C LEU A 419 8.99 -5.94 25.18
N THR A 420 8.90 -7.10 24.54
CA THR A 420 9.97 -7.69 23.73
C THR A 420 9.39 -8.34 22.47
N SER A 421 10.26 -8.74 21.56
CA SER A 421 9.87 -9.50 20.35
C SER A 421 9.13 -10.81 20.64
N THR A 422 9.20 -11.33 21.87
CA THR A 422 8.43 -12.52 22.28
C THR A 422 6.92 -12.26 22.33
N ASN A 423 6.52 -11.00 22.39
CA ASN A 423 5.12 -10.55 22.41
C ASN A 423 4.55 -10.30 21.00
N ILE A 424 5.32 -10.57 19.94
CA ILE A 424 4.82 -10.45 18.55
C ILE A 424 3.95 -11.67 18.22
N ALA A 425 2.78 -11.41 17.66
CA ALA A 425 1.89 -12.45 17.18
C ALA A 425 2.56 -13.27 16.07
N ASN A 426 2.51 -14.58 16.20
CA ASN A 426 2.93 -15.57 15.20
C ASN A 426 4.41 -15.54 14.77
N CYS A 427 5.28 -14.63 15.21
CA CYS A 427 6.69 -14.66 14.78
C CYS A 427 7.69 -13.99 15.75
N LYS A 428 8.06 -14.69 16.81
CA LYS A 428 9.12 -14.23 17.75
C LYS A 428 10.48 -14.06 17.06
N ALA A 429 10.74 -14.82 16.00
CA ALA A 429 12.01 -14.84 15.29
C ALA A 429 12.22 -13.72 14.26
N ILE A 430 11.19 -12.91 13.98
CA ILE A 430 11.29 -11.81 13.01
C ILE A 430 12.36 -10.78 13.38
N LYS A 431 12.61 -10.60 14.68
CA LYS A 431 13.67 -9.73 15.20
C LYS A 431 15.03 -10.03 14.57
N HIS A 432 15.34 -11.29 14.24
CA HIS A 432 16.66 -11.63 13.70
C HIS A 432 16.86 -11.05 12.29
N VAL A 433 15.79 -10.89 11.54
CA VAL A 433 15.82 -10.42 10.15
C VAL A 433 15.80 -8.88 10.08
N LEU A 434 14.93 -8.23 10.84
CA LEU A 434 14.73 -6.78 10.83
C LEU A 434 15.99 -6.00 11.23
N HIS A 435 16.09 -4.75 10.82
CA HIS A 435 17.13 -3.80 11.22
C HIS A 435 16.74 -3.05 12.49
N THR A 436 15.47 -2.65 12.58
CA THR A 436 14.93 -1.90 13.71
C THR A 436 13.56 -2.46 14.10
N LEU A 437 13.28 -2.56 15.41
CA LEU A 437 12.02 -3.03 15.95
C LEU A 437 11.61 -2.14 17.12
N PHE A 438 10.46 -1.48 16.98
CA PHE A 438 9.80 -0.70 18.02
C PHE A 438 8.50 -1.37 18.44
N LEU A 439 8.25 -1.40 19.74
CA LEU A 439 7.05 -1.99 20.34
C LEU A 439 6.36 -0.94 21.19
N PHE A 440 5.11 -0.61 20.86
CA PHE A 440 4.34 0.41 21.53
C PHE A 440 3.25 -0.20 22.40
N LYS A 441 3.08 0.34 23.59
CA LYS A 441 1.97 0.00 24.47
C LYS A 441 1.54 1.22 25.28
N GLU A 442 0.23 1.36 25.45
CA GLU A 442 -0.35 2.37 26.31
C GLU A 442 0.04 2.15 27.78
N ILE A 443 0.38 3.22 28.48
CA ILE A 443 0.57 3.24 29.93
C ILE A 443 -0.77 3.58 30.56
N ARG A 444 -1.28 2.71 31.41
CA ARG A 444 -2.55 2.93 32.10
C ARG A 444 -2.40 4.00 33.20
N ASN A 445 -3.46 4.72 33.49
CA ASN A 445 -3.44 5.79 34.47
C ASN A 445 -3.00 5.33 35.88
N ASP A 446 -3.35 4.10 36.28
CA ASP A 446 -2.94 3.50 37.55
C ASP A 446 -1.43 3.18 37.63
N GLU A 447 -0.77 3.15 36.49
CA GLU A 447 0.67 2.92 36.39
C GLU A 447 1.50 4.22 36.35
N PHE A 448 0.88 5.39 36.12
CA PHE A 448 1.61 6.68 35.94
C PHE A 448 2.59 6.97 37.08
N LYS A 449 2.22 6.65 38.32
CA LYS A 449 3.09 6.85 39.50
C LYS A 449 4.40 6.05 39.45
N LYS A 450 4.46 4.99 38.61
CA LYS A 450 5.65 4.12 38.46
C LYS A 450 6.65 4.67 37.47
N TYR A 451 6.25 5.66 36.68
CA TYR A 451 7.06 6.19 35.56
C TYR A 451 7.27 7.69 35.67
N CYS A 452 8.34 8.12 35.07
CA CYS A 452 8.68 9.52 34.75
C CYS A 452 9.36 9.54 33.39
N TYR A 453 9.54 10.71 32.83
CA TYR A 453 10.33 10.84 31.61
C TYR A 453 11.35 11.97 31.71
N ILE A 454 12.40 11.88 30.89
CA ILE A 454 13.42 12.88 30.77
C ILE A 454 13.30 13.49 29.36
N SER A 455 13.14 14.80 29.31
CA SER A 455 13.21 15.58 28.09
C SER A 455 14.50 16.40 28.05
N ASN A 456 14.95 16.77 26.84
CA ASN A 456 15.94 17.80 26.68
C ASN A 456 15.27 19.15 26.99
N GLY A 457 15.54 19.69 28.17
CA GLY A 457 15.06 21.00 28.58
C GLY A 457 15.79 22.14 27.84
N ASP A 458 15.42 23.38 28.15
CA ASP A 458 16.08 24.56 27.63
C ASP A 458 17.60 24.49 27.89
N TRP A 459 18.39 24.78 26.87
CA TRP A 459 19.85 24.67 26.88
C TRP A 459 20.43 23.26 26.95
N GLY A 460 19.63 22.22 26.57
CA GLY A 460 20.08 20.83 26.51
C GLY A 460 20.28 20.16 27.88
N LYS A 461 19.79 20.73 28.96
CA LYS A 461 19.86 20.12 30.29
C LYS A 461 18.71 19.11 30.45
N PRO A 462 19.00 17.84 30.79
CA PRO A 462 17.96 16.86 31.06
C PRO A 462 17.03 17.31 32.17
N THR A 463 15.72 17.34 31.88
CA THR A 463 14.69 17.70 32.86
C THR A 463 13.77 16.50 33.07
N LYS A 464 13.52 16.18 34.34
CA LYS A 464 12.64 15.07 34.76
C LYS A 464 11.21 15.58 34.92
N HIS A 465 10.27 14.86 34.33
CA HIS A 465 8.85 15.18 34.36
C HIS A 465 8.02 13.99 34.85
N GLU A 466 6.91 14.28 35.50
CA GLU A 466 5.87 13.33 35.88
C GLU A 466 4.84 13.18 34.75
N LEU A 467 4.16 12.02 34.68
CA LEU A 467 3.03 11.82 33.79
C LEU A 467 1.78 12.51 34.34
N SER A 468 1.04 13.20 33.45
CA SER A 468 -0.18 13.93 33.79
C SER A 468 -1.43 13.10 33.49
N LEU A 469 -2.45 13.14 34.40
CA LEU A 469 -3.66 12.33 34.27
C LEU A 469 -4.63 12.78 33.18
N ASP A 470 -4.44 14.01 32.67
CA ASP A 470 -5.22 14.58 31.57
C ASP A 470 -4.73 14.17 30.18
N LYS A 471 -3.64 13.41 30.13
CA LYS A 471 -2.98 12.98 28.89
C LYS A 471 -2.93 11.46 28.77
N ARG A 472 -2.91 10.98 27.52
CA ARG A 472 -2.73 9.58 27.19
C ARG A 472 -1.30 9.35 26.74
N TYR A 473 -0.66 8.32 27.30
CA TYR A 473 0.74 8.03 27.01
C TYR A 473 0.97 6.62 26.49
N TYR A 474 1.88 6.52 25.54
CA TYR A 474 2.41 5.25 25.03
C TYR A 474 3.90 5.13 25.33
N CYS A 475 4.29 3.99 25.90
CA CYS A 475 5.68 3.60 25.96
C CYS A 475 6.07 2.95 24.63
N CYS A 476 7.16 3.41 24.03
CA CYS A 476 7.81 2.83 22.87
C CYS A 476 9.12 2.15 23.29
N VAL A 477 9.17 0.84 23.25
CA VAL A 477 10.38 0.08 23.54
C VAL A 477 11.15 -0.19 22.23
N CYS A 478 12.38 0.26 22.16
CA CYS A 478 13.29 -0.13 21.10
C CYS A 478 13.89 -1.51 21.41
N ASP A 479 13.24 -2.58 20.92
CA ASP A 479 13.70 -3.95 21.16
C ASP A 479 14.91 -4.33 20.28
N LYS A 480 15.02 -3.77 19.08
CA LYS A 480 16.19 -3.92 18.19
C LYS A 480 16.51 -2.61 17.48
N ASN A 481 17.80 -2.29 17.42
CA ASN A 481 18.35 -1.23 16.60
C ASN A 481 19.77 -1.58 16.15
N ARG A 482 19.97 -1.73 14.84
CA ARG A 482 21.31 -1.99 14.26
C ARG A 482 22.10 -0.71 14.03
N PHE A 483 21.48 0.46 14.14
CA PHE A 483 22.09 1.74 13.75
C PHE A 483 22.55 2.57 14.94
N GLY A 484 22.17 2.21 16.16
CA GLY A 484 22.56 2.97 17.34
C GLY A 484 22.09 2.35 18.66
N ARG A 485 21.96 3.22 19.66
CA ARG A 485 21.52 2.85 20.99
C ARG A 485 20.04 2.38 20.99
N ARG A 486 19.65 1.73 22.06
CA ARG A 486 18.25 1.38 22.34
C ARG A 486 17.83 2.09 23.62
N CYS A 487 16.65 2.72 23.59
CA CYS A 487 16.05 3.31 24.76
C CYS A 487 14.54 3.05 24.77
N LYS A 488 13.86 3.50 25.79
CA LYS A 488 12.40 3.51 25.91
C LYS A 488 11.96 4.95 25.77
N LEU A 489 11.08 5.20 24.82
CA LEU A 489 10.56 6.54 24.54
C LEU A 489 9.13 6.66 25.08
N LEU A 490 8.76 7.85 25.47
CA LEU A 490 7.40 8.20 25.83
C LEU A 490 6.78 9.07 24.75
N PHE A 491 5.57 8.69 24.34
CA PHE A 491 4.75 9.45 23.42
C PHE A 491 3.46 9.89 24.10
N GLU A 492 3.11 11.16 23.93
CA GLU A 492 1.76 11.67 24.18
C GLU A 492 0.94 11.42 22.93
N VAL A 493 -0.22 10.78 23.06
CA VAL A 493 -1.00 10.26 21.94
C VAL A 493 -2.47 10.60 22.10
N ASP A 494 -3.08 11.16 21.07
CA ASP A 494 -4.53 11.24 20.92
C ASP A 494 -4.93 10.53 19.62
N LEU A 495 -5.59 9.38 19.75
CA LEU A 495 -5.98 8.58 18.60
C LEU A 495 -7.17 9.18 17.84
N ASP A 496 -8.06 9.93 18.50
CA ASP A 496 -9.20 10.60 17.87
C ASP A 496 -8.72 11.70 16.90
N LEU A 497 -7.63 12.37 17.28
CA LEU A 497 -7.00 13.45 16.52
C LEU A 497 -5.81 12.97 15.69
N ASN A 498 -5.43 11.72 15.80
CA ASN A 498 -4.21 11.14 15.25
C ASN A 498 -2.95 11.98 15.51
N THR A 499 -2.79 12.44 16.75
CA THR A 499 -1.59 13.15 17.17
C THR A 499 -0.63 12.22 17.92
N TRP A 500 0.64 12.30 17.55
CA TRP A 500 1.75 11.55 18.14
C TRP A 500 2.88 12.53 18.41
N ILE A 501 3.23 12.70 19.69
CA ILE A 501 4.28 13.66 20.12
C ILE A 501 5.25 12.89 21.01
N GLU A 502 6.51 12.80 20.59
CA GLU A 502 7.58 12.30 21.44
C GLU A 502 7.86 13.31 22.55
N VAL A 503 7.77 12.90 23.81
CA VAL A 503 7.95 13.80 24.96
C VAL A 503 9.27 13.56 25.70
N GLY A 504 9.92 12.43 25.48
CA GLY A 504 11.24 12.15 26.04
C GLY A 504 11.52 10.68 26.31
N GLU A 505 12.61 10.39 27.02
CA GLU A 505 12.99 9.03 27.40
C GLU A 505 12.26 8.61 28.68
N LEU A 506 11.56 7.46 28.60
CA LEU A 506 10.82 6.89 29.74
C LEU A 506 11.76 6.25 30.74
N GLN A 507 11.54 6.52 32.01
CA GLN A 507 12.23 5.89 33.12
C GLN A 507 11.21 5.33 34.13
N ARG A 508 11.56 4.18 34.73
CA ARG A 508 10.86 3.65 35.88
C ARG A 508 11.40 4.33 37.14
N LYS A 509 10.51 4.69 38.06
CA LYS A 509 10.87 5.24 39.39
C LYS A 509 11.32 4.15 40.32
#